data_4c57ceb30220922f3246e0ed0a087ebe
#
_entry.id   4c57ceb30220922f3246e0ed0a087ebe
#
_cell.length_a   1.000
_cell.length_b   1.000
_cell.length_c   1.000
_cell.angle_alpha   90.00
_cell.angle_beta   90.00
_cell.angle_gamma   90.00
#
_symmetry.space_group_name_H-M   'P 1'
#
loop_
_entity.id
_entity.type
_entity.pdbx_description
1 polymer ?
#
loop_
_entity_poly.entity_id
_entity_poly.type
_entity_poly.pdbx_seq_one_letter_code
_entity_poly.pdbx_strand_id
1 'polypeptide(L)'
;MRDGARVTPKKLFVFAVCMFGFGYALVPIYDVLCDVTGLNGKTGEVSQVEAEAKNVDAERLVTVEFDTNVNPGLPWTFEAAKFKMSVHPGEIAEATFVVENISDKPVLGQAIPSLVPPIASLYFDKTECFCFTAQLLKPGERKEMVVRYIIGPELPKDISIMTLSYTFFRSLDDNDVAISETKFIEAIKTKS
;
A
#
# COMPACT_ATOMS: atom_id res chain seq x y z
N MET A 1 -31.40 24.44 47.09
CA MET A 1 -32.57 24.40 46.18
C MET A 1 -32.01 24.26 44.76
N ARG A 2 -32.16 23.09 44.19
CA ARG A 2 -31.73 22.83 42.79
C ARG A 2 -32.93 23.02 41.90
N ASP A 3 -33.00 24.12 41.16
CA ASP A 3 -33.99 24.33 40.13
C ASP A 3 -33.80 23.26 39.04
N GLY A 4 -34.60 22.23 39.08
CA GLY A 4 -34.71 21.22 38.03
C GLY A 4 -35.25 21.85 36.74
N ALA A 5 -34.39 22.23 35.85
CA ALA A 5 -34.77 22.69 34.53
C ALA A 5 -35.66 21.61 33.88
N ARG A 6 -37.00 21.82 33.87
CA ARG A 6 -37.96 20.95 33.17
C ARG A 6 -37.65 21.03 31.66
N VAL A 7 -36.91 20.06 31.18
CA VAL A 7 -36.61 19.92 29.75
C VAL A 7 -37.91 19.48 29.08
N THR A 8 -38.54 20.39 28.35
CA THR A 8 -39.76 20.12 27.59
C THR A 8 -39.42 19.13 26.46
N PRO A 9 -40.23 18.08 26.20
CA PRO A 9 -39.94 17.10 25.16
C PRO A 9 -39.68 17.70 23.78
N LYS A 10 -40.30 18.85 23.48
CA LYS A 10 -40.02 19.61 22.25
C LYS A 10 -38.59 20.13 22.18
N LYS A 11 -37.99 20.62 23.30
CA LYS A 11 -36.62 21.08 23.34
C LYS A 11 -35.63 19.93 23.17
N LEU A 12 -35.96 18.76 23.74
CA LEU A 12 -35.16 17.55 23.59
C LEU A 12 -35.13 17.07 22.13
N PHE A 13 -36.32 17.09 21.50
CA PHE A 13 -36.43 16.71 20.07
C PHE A 13 -35.65 17.65 19.15
N VAL A 14 -35.78 18.96 19.35
CA VAL A 14 -35.01 19.97 18.58
C VAL A 14 -33.52 19.78 18.79
N PHE A 15 -33.08 19.55 20.02
CA PHE A 15 -31.68 19.28 20.33
C PHE A 15 -31.14 18.04 19.61
N ALA A 16 -31.93 16.94 19.61
CA ALA A 16 -31.57 15.72 18.90
C ALA A 16 -31.43 15.96 17.39
N VAL A 17 -32.41 16.66 16.77
CA VAL A 17 -32.36 16.99 15.34
C VAL A 17 -31.16 17.87 15.00
N CYS A 18 -30.83 18.87 15.84
CA CYS A 18 -29.65 19.71 15.66
C CYS A 18 -28.34 18.90 15.75
N MET A 19 -28.24 17.94 16.68
CA MET A 19 -27.07 17.09 16.83
C MET A 19 -26.88 16.18 15.59
N PHE A 20 -27.97 15.61 15.08
CA PHE A 20 -27.94 14.82 13.85
C PHE A 20 -27.54 15.67 12.63
N GLY A 21 -28.13 16.86 12.50
CA GLY A 21 -27.79 17.82 11.45
C GLY A 21 -26.33 18.28 11.48
N PHE A 22 -25.81 18.49 12.69
CA PHE A 22 -24.40 18.84 12.89
C PHE A 22 -23.47 17.69 12.50
N GLY A 23 -23.79 16.42 12.91
CA GLY A 23 -23.03 15.26 12.51
C GLY A 23 -23.00 15.07 10.98
N TYR A 24 -24.14 15.27 10.32
CA TYR A 24 -24.22 15.19 8.86
C TYR A 24 -23.45 16.31 8.15
N ALA A 25 -23.44 17.51 8.71
CA ALA A 25 -22.71 18.65 8.17
C ALA A 25 -21.16 18.51 8.33
N LEU A 26 -20.71 17.74 9.33
CA LEU A 26 -19.28 17.50 9.52
C LEU A 26 -18.63 16.70 8.38
N VAL A 27 -19.37 15.82 7.71
CA VAL A 27 -18.85 15.01 6.61
C VAL A 27 -18.33 15.87 5.46
N PRO A 28 -19.15 16.75 4.84
CA PRO A 28 -18.65 17.58 3.75
C PRO A 28 -17.62 18.63 4.21
N ILE A 29 -17.70 19.11 5.46
CA ILE A 29 -16.69 20.02 6.02
C ILE A 29 -15.34 19.31 6.14
N TYR A 30 -15.35 18.05 6.58
CA TYR A 30 -14.14 17.24 6.67
C TYR A 30 -13.50 17.01 5.29
N ASP A 31 -14.32 16.68 4.27
CA ASP A 31 -13.84 16.49 2.91
C ASP A 31 -13.16 17.75 2.35
N VAL A 32 -13.81 18.92 2.50
CA VAL A 32 -13.24 20.21 2.09
C VAL A 32 -11.97 20.55 2.88
N LEU A 33 -11.97 20.28 4.17
CA LEU A 33 -10.78 20.51 5.02
C LEU A 33 -9.60 19.64 4.57
N CYS A 34 -9.86 18.37 4.29
CA CYS A 34 -8.85 17.43 3.80
C CYS A 34 -8.32 17.83 2.42
N ASP A 35 -9.18 18.33 1.53
CA ASP A 35 -8.76 18.82 0.21
C ASP A 35 -7.89 20.08 0.30
N VAL A 36 -8.25 21.04 1.17
CA VAL A 36 -7.49 22.28 1.33
C VAL A 36 -6.18 22.08 2.08
N THR A 37 -6.16 21.18 3.08
CA THR A 37 -4.96 20.93 3.89
C THR A 37 -4.05 19.87 3.30
N GLY A 38 -4.48 19.14 2.26
CA GLY A 38 -3.73 18.03 1.66
C GLY A 38 -3.51 16.84 2.61
N LEU A 39 -4.20 16.81 3.77
CA LEU A 39 -4.10 15.75 4.78
C LEU A 39 -4.80 14.46 4.37
N ASN A 40 -5.64 14.53 3.33
CA ASN A 40 -6.08 13.35 2.64
C ASN A 40 -4.87 12.86 1.85
N GLY A 41 -4.02 12.07 2.50
CA GLY A 41 -3.00 11.32 1.80
C GLY A 41 -3.72 10.61 0.65
N LYS A 42 -3.60 11.17 -0.56
CA LYS A 42 -4.02 10.49 -1.78
C LYS A 42 -3.14 9.25 -1.92
N THR A 43 -3.46 8.25 -1.13
CA THR A 43 -3.21 6.85 -1.45
C THR A 43 -4.27 6.37 -2.44
N GLY A 44 -4.81 7.32 -3.24
CA GLY A 44 -5.56 7.03 -4.43
C GLY A 44 -4.57 6.44 -5.43
N GLU A 45 -4.96 5.39 -6.11
CA GLU A 45 -4.37 4.98 -7.37
C GLU A 45 -4.18 6.25 -8.20
N VAL A 46 -2.94 6.76 -8.23
CA VAL A 46 -2.59 7.86 -9.11
C VAL A 46 -2.87 7.30 -10.48
N SER A 47 -3.88 7.82 -11.16
CA SER A 47 -4.20 7.35 -12.49
C SER A 47 -2.92 7.46 -13.32
N GLN A 48 -2.64 6.49 -14.19
CA GLN A 48 -1.46 6.52 -15.05
C GLN A 48 -1.30 7.86 -15.77
N VAL A 49 -2.42 8.52 -16.07
CA VAL A 49 -2.50 9.84 -16.70
C VAL A 49 -1.95 10.97 -15.81
N GLU A 50 -2.17 10.94 -14.49
CA GLU A 50 -1.57 11.93 -13.56
C GLU A 50 -0.07 11.65 -13.32
N ALA A 51 0.33 10.39 -13.41
CA ALA A 51 1.72 9.98 -13.31
C ALA A 51 2.55 10.44 -14.54
N GLU A 52 1.98 10.31 -15.74
CA GLU A 52 2.59 10.77 -16.99
C GLU A 52 2.69 12.31 -17.07
N ALA A 53 1.91 13.04 -16.29
CA ALA A 53 1.92 14.51 -16.26
C ALA A 53 2.97 15.12 -15.33
N LYS A 54 3.70 14.33 -14.54
CA LYS A 54 4.80 14.84 -13.70
C LYS A 54 5.98 15.26 -14.59
N ASN A 55 6.47 16.48 -14.41
CA ASN A 55 7.65 16.95 -15.10
C ASN A 55 8.87 16.07 -14.75
N VAL A 56 9.43 15.42 -15.75
CA VAL A 56 10.65 14.61 -15.58
C VAL A 56 11.86 15.52 -15.41
N ASP A 57 12.59 15.39 -14.32
CA ASP A 57 13.89 16.05 -14.11
C ASP A 57 14.99 15.23 -14.78
N ALA A 58 15.20 15.48 -16.09
CA ALA A 58 16.17 14.76 -16.90
C ALA A 58 17.64 15.07 -16.55
N GLU A 59 17.89 16.13 -15.79
CA GLU A 59 19.26 16.51 -15.38
C GLU A 59 19.73 15.74 -14.13
N ARG A 60 18.79 15.11 -13.41
CA ARG A 60 19.04 14.43 -12.16
C ARG A 60 18.81 12.92 -12.28
N LEU A 61 19.73 12.15 -11.72
CA LEU A 61 19.58 10.71 -11.55
C LEU A 61 19.51 10.37 -10.06
N VAL A 62 18.55 9.52 -9.70
CA VAL A 62 18.40 8.94 -8.37
C VAL A 62 18.57 7.43 -8.50
N THR A 63 19.44 6.86 -7.68
CA THR A 63 19.67 5.42 -7.65
C THR A 63 18.72 4.80 -6.62
N VAL A 64 17.92 3.85 -7.08
CA VAL A 64 17.07 3.01 -6.22
C VAL A 64 17.74 1.66 -6.07
N GLU A 65 18.08 1.29 -4.86
CA GLU A 65 18.59 -0.03 -4.51
C GLU A 65 17.44 -0.90 -3.99
N PHE A 66 17.42 -2.18 -4.39
CA PHE A 66 16.39 -3.13 -4.01
C PHE A 66 16.97 -4.17 -3.07
N ASP A 67 16.39 -4.24 -1.87
CA ASP A 67 16.73 -5.22 -0.85
C ASP A 67 15.55 -6.18 -0.65
N THR A 68 15.84 -7.47 -0.61
CA THR A 68 14.84 -8.53 -0.58
C THR A 68 15.13 -9.46 0.58
N ASN A 69 14.15 -9.57 1.49
CA ASN A 69 14.25 -10.38 2.68
C ASN A 69 13.06 -11.33 2.82
N VAL A 70 13.29 -12.49 3.40
CA VAL A 70 12.26 -13.46 3.77
C VAL A 70 12.41 -13.79 5.24
N ASN A 71 11.31 -13.68 5.99
CA ASN A 71 11.29 -14.07 7.40
C ASN A 71 11.58 -15.58 7.55
N PRO A 72 12.41 -16.00 8.53
CA PRO A 72 12.78 -17.42 8.71
C PRO A 72 11.62 -18.42 8.82
N GLY A 73 10.43 -17.96 9.18
CA GLY A 73 9.21 -18.80 9.25
C GLY A 73 8.51 -19.03 7.91
N LEU A 74 8.96 -18.40 6.82
CA LEU A 74 8.37 -18.51 5.49
C LEU A 74 9.34 -19.29 4.57
N PRO A 75 8.97 -20.48 4.09
CA PRO A 75 9.84 -21.30 3.23
C PRO A 75 9.78 -20.83 1.78
N TRP A 76 10.15 -19.58 1.53
CA TRP A 76 10.20 -18.97 0.22
C TRP A 76 11.59 -18.45 -0.10
N THR A 77 11.92 -18.37 -1.39
CA THR A 77 12.99 -17.52 -1.90
C THR A 77 12.40 -16.25 -2.48
N PHE A 78 13.11 -15.15 -2.35
CA PHE A 78 12.67 -13.87 -2.87
C PHE A 78 13.87 -13.06 -3.33
N GLU A 79 13.87 -12.69 -4.60
CA GLU A 79 15.00 -12.02 -5.23
C GLU A 79 14.53 -10.88 -6.15
N ALA A 80 15.29 -9.80 -6.19
CA ALA A 80 15.11 -8.74 -7.18
C ALA A 80 15.84 -9.11 -8.47
N ALA A 81 15.22 -8.90 -9.62
CA ALA A 81 15.84 -9.12 -10.92
C ALA A 81 17.07 -8.20 -11.15
N LYS A 82 17.04 -7.02 -10.51
CA LYS A 82 18.16 -6.07 -10.47
C LYS A 82 18.36 -5.56 -9.06
N PHE A 83 19.59 -5.47 -8.60
CA PHE A 83 19.90 -4.94 -7.26
C PHE A 83 19.73 -3.42 -7.17
N LYS A 84 19.89 -2.71 -8.28
CA LYS A 84 19.75 -1.26 -8.34
C LYS A 84 19.35 -0.79 -9.73
N MET A 85 18.67 0.35 -9.77
CA MET A 85 18.31 1.07 -10.98
C MET A 85 18.51 2.56 -10.76
N SER A 86 18.97 3.27 -11.80
CA SER A 86 19.02 4.73 -11.81
C SER A 86 17.85 5.24 -12.63
N VAL A 87 17.07 6.15 -12.07
CA VAL A 87 15.84 6.69 -12.66
C VAL A 87 15.83 8.22 -12.54
N HIS A 88 15.17 8.89 -13.46
CA HIS A 88 14.94 10.33 -13.36
C HIS A 88 13.71 10.61 -12.48
N PRO A 89 13.77 11.59 -11.56
CA PRO A 89 12.57 12.02 -10.84
C PRO A 89 11.46 12.44 -11.81
N GLY A 90 10.24 11.99 -11.58
CA GLY A 90 9.10 12.18 -12.49
C GLY A 90 8.92 11.05 -13.52
N GLU A 91 9.91 10.19 -13.72
CA GLU A 91 9.83 9.05 -14.64
C GLU A 91 9.17 7.84 -14.00
N ILE A 92 8.36 7.11 -14.78
CA ILE A 92 7.80 5.82 -14.36
C ILE A 92 8.88 4.76 -14.48
N ALA A 93 9.19 4.09 -13.38
CA ALA A 93 10.13 3.00 -13.34
C ALA A 93 9.46 1.68 -12.91
N GLU A 94 9.99 0.57 -13.43
CA GLU A 94 9.50 -0.77 -13.11
C GLU A 94 10.63 -1.61 -12.50
N ALA A 95 10.36 -2.22 -11.35
CA ALA A 95 11.23 -3.20 -10.72
C ALA A 95 10.54 -4.56 -10.70
N THR A 96 11.25 -5.58 -11.16
CA THR A 96 10.76 -6.96 -11.19
C THR A 96 11.40 -7.75 -10.06
N PHE A 97 10.57 -8.47 -9.33
CA PHE A 97 10.94 -9.37 -8.26
C PHE A 97 10.46 -10.78 -8.58
N VAL A 98 11.18 -11.77 -8.10
CA VAL A 98 10.85 -13.17 -8.26
C VAL A 98 10.71 -13.81 -6.90
N VAL A 99 9.62 -14.52 -6.68
CA VAL A 99 9.37 -15.27 -5.46
C VAL A 99 9.08 -16.73 -5.82
N GLU A 100 9.54 -17.65 -4.97
CA GLU A 100 9.32 -19.08 -5.15
C GLU A 100 9.05 -19.76 -3.81
N ASN A 101 8.02 -20.59 -3.75
CA ASN A 101 7.75 -21.44 -2.59
C ASN A 101 8.54 -22.73 -2.69
N ILE A 102 9.55 -22.90 -1.84
CA ILE A 102 10.44 -24.07 -1.84
C ILE A 102 9.91 -25.22 -0.95
N SER A 103 8.70 -25.08 -0.38
CA SER A 103 8.08 -26.14 0.43
C SER A 103 7.18 -27.06 -0.38
N ASP A 104 6.78 -28.17 0.23
CA ASP A 104 5.85 -29.15 -0.28
C ASP A 104 4.36 -28.83 -0.04
N LYS A 105 4.08 -27.65 0.53
CA LYS A 105 2.73 -27.18 0.89
C LYS A 105 2.44 -25.79 0.33
N PRO A 106 1.16 -25.47 0.06
CA PRO A 106 0.78 -24.10 -0.25
C PRO A 106 1.01 -23.22 0.98
N VAL A 107 1.63 -22.07 0.78
CA VAL A 107 1.93 -21.12 1.87
C VAL A 107 1.49 -19.72 1.47
N LEU A 108 0.86 -19.02 2.43
CA LEU A 108 0.44 -17.64 2.29
C LEU A 108 1.52 -16.72 2.86
N GLY A 109 1.99 -15.78 2.04
CA GLY A 109 2.97 -14.78 2.44
C GLY A 109 2.51 -13.37 2.09
N GLN A 110 2.92 -12.40 2.90
CA GLN A 110 2.66 -10.99 2.69
C GLN A 110 3.95 -10.19 2.71
N ALA A 111 4.12 -9.31 1.73
CA ALA A 111 5.26 -8.43 1.65
C ALA A 111 5.01 -7.14 2.44
N ILE A 112 6.00 -6.71 3.22
CA ILE A 112 6.02 -5.41 3.90
C ILE A 112 7.14 -4.58 3.28
N PRO A 113 6.82 -3.42 2.67
CA PRO A 113 7.81 -2.51 2.12
C PRO A 113 8.40 -1.61 3.20
N SER A 114 9.65 -1.25 3.03
CA SER A 114 10.34 -0.21 3.79
C SER A 114 11.22 0.61 2.86
N LEU A 115 11.32 1.92 3.08
CA LEU A 115 12.13 2.83 2.28
C LEU A 115 13.13 3.60 3.16
N VAL A 116 14.37 3.67 2.71
CA VAL A 116 15.44 4.41 3.38
C VAL A 116 16.06 5.40 2.38
N PRO A 117 16.24 6.68 2.77
CA PRO A 117 15.87 7.30 4.03
C PRO A 117 14.35 7.49 4.16
N PRO A 118 13.79 7.49 5.40
CA PRO A 118 12.33 7.55 5.60
C PRO A 118 11.66 8.76 4.95
N ILE A 119 12.35 9.90 4.88
CA ILE A 119 11.84 11.11 4.23
C ILE A 119 11.55 10.92 2.74
N ALA A 120 12.27 10.02 2.06
CA ALA A 120 12.05 9.71 0.66
C ALA A 120 10.68 9.08 0.40
N SER A 121 10.05 8.49 1.42
CA SER A 121 8.71 7.89 1.30
C SER A 121 7.62 8.92 0.94
N LEU A 122 7.83 10.19 1.26
CA LEU A 122 6.91 11.28 0.91
C LEU A 122 6.91 11.61 -0.60
N TYR A 123 7.97 11.20 -1.29
CA TYR A 123 8.20 11.47 -2.71
C TYR A 123 8.20 10.20 -3.56
N PHE A 124 7.87 9.06 -2.96
CA PHE A 124 7.87 7.76 -3.61
C PHE A 124 6.44 7.25 -3.78
N ASP A 125 5.88 7.46 -4.97
CA ASP A 125 4.54 7.03 -5.32
C ASP A 125 4.59 5.66 -6.00
N LYS A 126 3.85 4.70 -5.46
CA LYS A 126 3.66 3.37 -6.07
C LYS A 126 2.33 3.36 -6.80
N THR A 127 2.37 3.08 -8.09
CA THR A 127 1.17 2.97 -8.91
C THR A 127 0.58 1.57 -8.88
N GLU A 128 1.45 0.55 -8.84
CA GLU A 128 1.04 -0.85 -8.68
C GLU A 128 1.96 -1.54 -7.68
N CYS A 129 1.40 -2.30 -6.77
CA CYS A 129 2.17 -3.06 -5.78
C CYS A 129 1.47 -4.35 -5.39
N PHE A 130 2.21 -5.45 -5.42
CA PHE A 130 1.76 -6.75 -4.91
C PHE A 130 1.71 -6.82 -3.37
N CYS A 131 2.26 -5.82 -2.67
CA CYS A 131 2.39 -5.82 -1.22
C CYS A 131 1.08 -5.59 -0.46
N PHE A 132 0.02 -5.13 -1.15
CA PHE A 132 -1.27 -4.88 -0.51
C PHE A 132 -2.09 -6.14 -0.24
N THR A 133 -1.80 -7.24 -0.95
CA THR A 133 -2.52 -8.50 -0.80
C THR A 133 -1.57 -9.63 -0.43
N ALA A 134 -2.02 -10.50 0.47
CA ALA A 134 -1.30 -11.73 0.73
C ALA A 134 -1.27 -12.61 -0.52
N GLN A 135 -0.11 -13.21 -0.80
CA GLN A 135 0.11 -14.06 -1.96
C GLN A 135 0.11 -15.52 -1.52
N LEU A 136 -0.75 -16.34 -2.13
CA LEU A 136 -0.73 -17.77 -1.95
C LEU A 136 0.11 -18.40 -3.05
N LEU A 137 1.20 -19.08 -2.70
CA LEU A 137 2.00 -19.85 -3.63
C LEU A 137 1.86 -21.35 -3.35
N LYS A 138 1.61 -22.11 -4.42
CA LYS A 138 1.59 -23.59 -4.39
C LYS A 138 3.00 -24.13 -4.17
N PRO A 139 3.13 -25.43 -3.82
CA PRO A 139 4.44 -26.09 -3.77
C PRO A 139 5.22 -25.91 -5.07
N GLY A 140 6.46 -25.41 -4.98
CA GLY A 140 7.33 -25.17 -6.12
C GLY A 140 6.86 -24.07 -7.08
N GLU A 141 5.84 -23.30 -6.73
CA GLU A 141 5.36 -22.22 -7.58
C GLU A 141 6.33 -21.03 -7.52
N ARG A 142 6.76 -20.63 -8.73
CA ARG A 142 7.55 -19.43 -8.97
C ARG A 142 6.68 -18.36 -9.62
N LYS A 143 6.74 -17.13 -9.09
CA LYS A 143 5.95 -16.00 -9.57
C LYS A 143 6.80 -14.77 -9.73
N GLU A 144 6.62 -14.09 -10.86
CA GLU A 144 7.18 -12.76 -11.09
C GLU A 144 6.21 -11.69 -10.61
N MET A 145 6.74 -10.68 -9.95
CA MET A 145 5.98 -9.56 -9.39
C MET A 145 6.63 -8.27 -9.82
N VAL A 146 5.85 -7.42 -10.48
CA VAL A 146 6.31 -6.11 -10.94
C VAL A 146 5.81 -5.03 -10.00
N VAL A 147 6.69 -4.10 -9.66
CA VAL A 147 6.38 -2.89 -8.92
C VAL A 147 6.61 -1.71 -9.84
N ARG A 148 5.58 -0.92 -10.09
CA ARG A 148 5.67 0.36 -10.79
C ARG A 148 5.70 1.48 -9.78
N TYR A 149 6.65 2.38 -9.94
CA TYR A 149 6.83 3.49 -9.04
C TYR A 149 7.30 4.75 -9.76
N ILE A 150 7.09 5.89 -9.12
CA ILE A 150 7.56 7.19 -9.55
C ILE A 150 8.22 7.87 -8.37
N ILE A 151 9.36 8.50 -8.62
CA ILE A 151 10.00 9.39 -7.65
C ILE A 151 9.56 10.81 -7.97
N GLY A 152 8.96 11.50 -7.01
CA GLY A 152 8.52 12.89 -7.19
C GLY A 152 9.70 13.82 -7.53
N PRO A 153 9.53 14.77 -8.46
CA PRO A 153 10.58 15.72 -8.82
C PRO A 153 10.97 16.65 -7.66
N GLU A 154 10.08 16.78 -6.65
CA GLU A 154 10.33 17.56 -5.44
C GLU A 154 11.23 16.86 -4.41
N LEU A 155 11.72 15.63 -4.71
CA LEU A 155 12.67 14.93 -3.83
C LEU A 155 13.85 15.82 -3.49
N PRO A 156 14.23 16.00 -2.20
CA PRO A 156 15.39 16.80 -1.78
C PRO A 156 16.65 16.46 -2.57
N LYS A 157 17.43 17.48 -2.98
CA LYS A 157 18.59 17.30 -3.87
C LYS A 157 19.76 16.56 -3.22
N ASP A 158 19.80 16.50 -1.92
CA ASP A 158 20.79 15.75 -1.12
C ASP A 158 20.53 14.23 -1.13
N ILE A 159 19.33 13.79 -1.55
CA ILE A 159 18.99 12.38 -1.67
C ILE A 159 19.25 11.92 -3.10
N SER A 160 20.40 11.29 -3.33
CA SER A 160 20.80 10.69 -4.61
C SER A 160 20.67 9.16 -4.63
N ILE A 161 20.52 8.54 -3.46
CA ILE A 161 20.38 7.09 -3.30
C ILE A 161 19.23 6.83 -2.33
N MET A 162 18.39 5.86 -2.67
CA MET A 162 17.37 5.33 -1.78
C MET A 162 17.33 3.81 -1.87
N THR A 163 16.97 3.15 -0.76
CA THR A 163 16.84 1.70 -0.70
C THR A 163 15.40 1.32 -0.47
N LEU A 164 14.81 0.58 -1.40
CA LEU A 164 13.50 -0.03 -1.27
C LEU A 164 13.69 -1.48 -0.84
N SER A 165 13.37 -1.75 0.42
CA SER A 165 13.42 -3.09 0.98
C SER A 165 12.03 -3.71 1.06
N TYR A 166 11.91 -4.96 0.66
CA TYR A 166 10.73 -5.78 0.85
C TYR A 166 11.08 -6.97 1.74
N THR A 167 10.26 -7.17 2.76
CA THR A 167 10.37 -8.36 3.62
C THR A 167 9.07 -9.16 3.54
N PHE A 168 9.16 -10.43 3.15
CA PHE A 168 8.03 -11.33 3.19
C PHE A 168 7.89 -11.99 4.55
N PHE A 169 6.66 -11.97 5.06
CA PHE A 169 6.25 -12.64 6.29
C PHE A 169 5.19 -13.69 5.98
N ARG A 170 5.17 -14.75 6.76
CA ARG A 170 4.06 -15.69 6.71
C ARG A 170 2.79 -15.01 7.25
N SER A 171 1.72 -15.03 6.47
CA SER A 171 0.41 -14.61 6.98
C SER A 171 -0.12 -15.66 7.94
N LEU A 172 -0.56 -15.22 9.13
CA LEU A 172 -1.07 -16.07 10.19
C LEU A 172 -2.59 -15.96 10.36
N ASP A 173 -3.29 -15.28 9.47
CA ASP A 173 -4.74 -15.15 9.52
C ASP A 173 -5.39 -16.49 9.21
N ASP A 174 -5.95 -17.13 10.26
CA ASP A 174 -6.69 -18.41 10.16
C ASP A 174 -7.81 -18.35 9.12
N ASN A 175 -8.44 -17.19 8.93
CA ASN A 175 -9.45 -16.96 7.89
C ASN A 175 -8.86 -16.99 6.48
N ASP A 176 -7.67 -16.47 6.27
CA ASP A 176 -6.99 -16.47 4.97
C ASP A 176 -6.48 -17.88 4.62
N VAL A 177 -6.08 -18.67 5.60
CA VAL A 177 -5.71 -20.08 5.40
C VAL A 177 -6.93 -20.89 4.97
N ALA A 178 -8.07 -20.71 5.62
CA ALA A 178 -9.32 -21.40 5.26
C ALA A 178 -9.84 -20.98 3.88
N ILE A 179 -9.76 -19.69 3.53
CA ILE A 179 -10.12 -19.17 2.20
C ILE A 179 -9.15 -19.67 1.13
N SER A 180 -7.86 -19.78 1.45
CA SER A 180 -6.85 -20.25 0.52
C SER A 180 -6.99 -21.75 0.25
N GLU A 181 -7.30 -22.56 1.25
CA GLU A 181 -7.60 -23.98 1.08
C GLU A 181 -8.86 -24.21 0.24
N THR A 182 -9.90 -23.42 0.49
CA THR A 182 -11.16 -23.50 -0.29
C THR A 182 -10.93 -23.13 -1.76
N LYS A 183 -10.22 -22.03 -2.04
CA LYS A 183 -9.86 -21.63 -3.41
C LYS A 183 -8.93 -22.63 -4.09
N PHE A 184 -8.03 -23.28 -3.36
CA PHE A 184 -7.15 -24.29 -3.87
C PHE A 184 -7.93 -25.56 -4.30
N ILE A 185 -8.89 -25.99 -3.46
CA ILE A 185 -9.76 -27.14 -3.75
C ILE A 185 -10.67 -26.84 -4.95
N GLU A 186 -11.22 -25.63 -5.05
CA GLU A 186 -12.02 -25.22 -6.21
C GLU A 186 -11.20 -25.19 -7.52
N ALA A 187 -9.98 -24.67 -7.48
CA ALA A 187 -9.09 -24.61 -8.64
C ALA A 187 -8.66 -26.01 -9.15
N ILE A 188 -8.58 -27.01 -8.26
CA ILE A 188 -8.32 -28.40 -8.65
C ILE A 188 -9.57 -29.03 -9.29
N LYS A 189 -10.77 -28.75 -8.75
CA LYS A 189 -12.03 -29.28 -9.28
C LYS A 189 -12.38 -28.75 -10.67
N THR A 190 -11.97 -27.52 -10.99
CA THR A 190 -12.24 -26.90 -12.30
C THR A 190 -11.30 -27.40 -13.41
N LYS A 191 -10.24 -28.12 -13.06
CA LYS A 191 -9.22 -28.64 -14.00
C LYS A 191 -9.35 -30.14 -14.27
N SER A 192 -10.33 -30.80 -13.67
CA SER A 192 -10.70 -32.21 -13.88
C SER A 192 -12.00 -32.32 -14.68
#